data_2c8526206b1b950a7fb2c8ce3ad8a99a
#
_entry.id   2c8526206b1b950a7fb2c8ce3ad8a99a
#
_cell.length_a   1.000
_cell.length_b   1.000
_cell.length_c   1.000
_cell.angle_alpha   90.00
_cell.angle_beta   90.00
_cell.angle_gamma   90.00
#
_symmetry.space_group_name_H-M   'P 1'
#
loop_
_entity.id
_entity.type
_entity.pdbx_description
1 polymer ?
#
loop_
_entity_poly.entity_id
_entity_poly.type
_entity_poly.pdbx_seq_one_letter_code
_entity_poly.pdbx_strand_id
1 'polypeptide(L)' 'MNAREIFEKLGYRDYHKTDKEIIYNYSWNEEPEEYRYICFNLETKQIELSDWRGDFYLKRKELQAINKQIEELGWNK' A
#
# COMPACT_ATOMS: atom_id res chain seq x y z
N MET A 1 -13.10 5.84 -8.27
CA MET A 1 -12.65 4.76 -7.38
C MET A 1 -11.81 5.34 -6.25
N ASN A 2 -11.97 4.81 -5.03
CA ASN A 2 -11.10 5.22 -3.94
C ASN A 2 -9.80 4.39 -3.96
N ALA A 3 -8.84 4.80 -3.14
CA ALA A 3 -7.52 4.15 -3.11
C ALA A 3 -7.63 2.66 -2.78
N ARG A 4 -8.48 2.31 -1.81
CA ARG A 4 -8.65 0.92 -1.40
C ARG A 4 -9.12 0.03 -2.55
N GLU A 5 -10.07 0.52 -3.34
CA GLU A 5 -10.57 -0.22 -4.50
C GLU A 5 -9.48 -0.42 -5.55
N ILE A 6 -8.64 0.60 -5.77
CA ILE A 6 -7.54 0.49 -6.73
C ILE A 6 -6.53 -0.54 -6.24
N PHE A 7 -6.16 -0.51 -4.96
CA PHE A 7 -5.24 -1.49 -4.39
C PHE A 7 -5.79 -2.91 -4.46
N GLU A 8 -7.08 -3.09 -4.21
CA GLU A 8 -7.72 -4.41 -4.32
C GLU A 8 -7.61 -4.97 -5.74
N LYS A 9 -7.83 -4.13 -6.74
CA LYS A 9 -7.71 -4.55 -8.15
C LYS A 9 -6.29 -4.93 -8.52
N LEU A 10 -5.31 -4.38 -7.83
CA LEU A 10 -3.91 -4.72 -8.06
C LEU A 10 -3.46 -5.98 -7.33
N GLY A 11 -4.33 -6.55 -6.49
CA GLY A 11 -4.02 -7.76 -5.75
C GLY A 11 -3.72 -7.55 -4.28
N TYR A 12 -3.77 -6.31 -3.78
CA TYR A 12 -3.56 -6.01 -2.35
C TYR A 12 -4.86 -6.25 -1.62
N ARG A 13 -5.08 -7.48 -1.18
CA ARG A 13 -6.35 -7.92 -0.60
C ARG A 13 -6.47 -7.66 0.89
N ASP A 14 -5.35 -7.64 1.59
CA ASP A 14 -5.35 -7.40 3.02
C ASP A 14 -5.20 -5.92 3.28
N TYR A 15 -6.16 -5.36 4.00
CA TYR A 15 -6.19 -3.96 4.35
C TYR A 15 -6.28 -3.82 5.86
N HIS A 16 -5.39 -3.02 6.43
CA HIS A 16 -5.37 -2.78 7.86
C HIS A 16 -5.22 -1.29 8.11
N LYS A 17 -6.11 -0.75 8.92
CA LYS A 17 -6.08 0.67 9.26
C LYS A 17 -6.19 0.87 10.76
N THR A 18 -5.30 1.67 11.31
CA THR A 18 -5.36 2.14 12.69
C THR A 18 -5.31 3.67 12.67
N ASP A 19 -5.27 4.30 13.86
CA ASP A 19 -5.10 5.75 13.94
C ASP A 19 -3.66 6.19 13.60
N LYS A 20 -2.74 5.23 13.47
CA LYS A 20 -1.33 5.50 13.20
C LYS A 20 -0.87 5.12 11.81
N GLU A 21 -1.55 4.19 11.16
CA GLU A 21 -1.08 3.69 9.87
C GLU A 21 -2.18 3.06 9.03
N ILE A 22 -1.94 3.02 7.73
CA ILE A 22 -2.76 2.28 6.77
C ILE A 22 -1.81 1.33 6.06
N ILE A 23 -2.12 0.03 6.08
CA ILE A 23 -1.29 -0.99 5.45
C ILE A 23 -2.10 -1.73 4.40
N TYR A 24 -1.53 -1.79 3.19
CA TYR A 24 -2.03 -2.64 2.11
C TYR A 24 -1.05 -3.76 1.91
N ASN A 25 -1.51 -5.00 2.10
CA ASN A 25 -0.66 -6.18 2.01
C ASN A 25 -1.08 -7.04 0.84
N TYR A 26 -0.10 -7.44 0.03
CA TYR A 26 -0.30 -8.31 -1.11
C TYR A 26 -0.08 -9.75 -0.66
N SER A 27 -1.15 -10.51 -0.60
CA SER A 27 -1.09 -11.92 -0.21
C SER A 27 -0.89 -12.77 -1.46
N TRP A 28 0.35 -13.15 -1.72
CA TRP A 28 0.72 -13.89 -2.92
C TRP A 28 0.55 -15.40 -2.68
N ASN A 29 -0.41 -16.02 -3.36
CA ASN A 29 -0.57 -17.49 -3.43
C ASN A 29 -0.56 -18.25 -2.09
N GLU A 30 -1.06 -17.67 -1.02
CA GLU A 30 -1.14 -18.32 0.28
C GLU A 30 0.22 -18.75 0.87
N GLU A 31 1.32 -18.30 0.28
CA GLU A 31 2.65 -18.54 0.85
C GLU A 31 3.01 -17.41 1.80
N PRO A 32 3.04 -17.67 3.11
CA PRO A 32 3.28 -16.63 4.11
C PRO A 32 4.68 -16.01 4.02
N GLU A 33 5.58 -16.64 3.27
CA GLU A 33 6.94 -16.15 3.09
C GLU A 33 7.05 -15.11 1.97
N GLU A 34 6.08 -15.07 1.06
CA GLU A 34 6.08 -14.12 -0.05
C GLU A 34 5.16 -12.95 0.25
N TYR A 35 5.73 -11.94 0.92
CA TYR A 35 4.97 -10.77 1.29
C TYR A 35 5.36 -9.56 0.44
N ARG A 36 4.42 -8.65 0.28
CA ARG A 36 4.65 -7.36 -0.35
C ARG A 36 3.65 -6.39 0.27
N TYR A 37 4.12 -5.31 0.86
CA TYR A 37 3.21 -4.37 1.48
C TYR A 37 3.61 -2.92 1.25
N ILE A 38 2.60 -2.06 1.35
CA ILE A 38 2.76 -0.61 1.29
C ILE A 38 2.10 -0.05 2.55
N CYS A 39 2.87 0.65 3.36
CA CYS A 39 2.41 1.20 4.62
C CYS A 39 2.47 2.73 4.58
N PHE A 40 1.35 3.36 4.92
CA PHE A 40 1.26 4.82 5.04
C PHE A 40 1.29 5.17 6.52
N ASN A 41 2.37 5.81 6.97
CA ASN A 41 2.50 6.24 8.35
C ASN A 41 1.79 7.59 8.51
N LEU A 42 0.69 7.59 9.27
CA LEU A 42 -0.16 8.79 9.40
C LEU A 42 0.45 9.84 10.31
N GLU A 43 1.38 9.46 11.17
CA GLU A 43 2.05 10.40 12.08
C GLU A 43 3.18 11.14 11.39
N THR A 44 4.03 10.42 10.66
CA THR A 44 5.22 10.98 10.02
C THR A 44 4.98 11.39 8.57
N LYS A 45 3.87 10.95 7.97
CA LYS A 45 3.54 11.13 6.55
C LYS A 45 4.57 10.48 5.64
N GLN A 46 5.13 9.37 6.09
CA GLN A 46 6.08 8.58 5.31
C GLN A 46 5.40 7.35 4.75
N ILE A 47 5.91 6.87 3.63
CA ILE A 47 5.41 5.66 2.98
C ILE A 47 6.52 4.63 3.00
N GLU A 48 6.22 3.46 3.58
CA GLU A 48 7.16 2.35 3.64
C GLU A 48 6.75 1.31 2.61
N LEU A 49 7.70 0.89 1.78
CA LEU A 49 7.51 -0.13 0.77
C LEU A 49 8.38 -1.33 1.13
N SER A 50 7.80 -2.52 1.15
CA SER A 50 8.55 -3.72 1.48
C SER A 50 8.12 -4.89 0.62
N ASP A 51 9.10 -5.67 0.18
CA ASP A 51 8.91 -6.84 -0.66
C ASP A 51 9.82 -7.96 -0.14
N TRP A 52 9.32 -9.20 -0.14
CA TRP A 52 10.06 -10.36 0.38
C TRP A 52 11.42 -10.58 -0.32
N ARG A 53 11.57 -10.06 -1.54
CA ARG A 53 12.83 -10.18 -2.30
C ARG A 53 13.86 -9.12 -1.92
N GLY A 54 13.50 -8.19 -1.06
CA GLY A 54 14.38 -7.10 -0.64
C GLY A 54 14.36 -5.88 -1.54
N ASP A 55 14.00 -6.04 -2.81
CA ASP A 55 13.90 -4.95 -3.77
C ASP A 55 12.44 -4.70 -4.11
N PHE A 56 11.98 -3.47 -3.93
CA PHE A 56 10.62 -3.09 -4.27
C PHE A 56 10.62 -2.28 -5.56
N TYR A 57 10.20 -2.91 -6.64
CA TYR A 57 10.03 -2.22 -7.92
C TYR A 57 8.60 -1.74 -8.03
N LEU A 58 8.42 -0.43 -8.00
CA LEU A 58 7.11 0.19 -8.03
C LEU A 58 6.57 0.21 -9.45
N LYS A 59 5.44 -0.46 -9.66
CA LYS A 59 4.77 -0.45 -10.95
C LYS A 59 3.96 0.83 -11.10
N ARG A 60 3.74 1.26 -12.33
CA ARG A 60 2.99 2.48 -12.62
C ARG A 60 1.60 2.49 -11.98
N LYS A 61 0.90 1.36 -12.04
CA LYS A 61 -0.44 1.26 -11.44
C LYS A 61 -0.39 1.35 -9.92
N GLU A 62 0.67 0.83 -9.31
CA GLU A 62 0.86 0.96 -7.87
C GLU A 62 1.10 2.42 -7.49
N LEU A 63 1.87 3.13 -8.29
CA LEU A 63 2.10 4.55 -8.05
C LEU A 63 0.79 5.35 -8.13
N GLN A 64 -0.09 5.00 -9.07
CA GLN A 64 -1.38 5.63 -9.19
C GLN A 64 -2.23 5.40 -7.92
N ALA A 65 -2.21 4.18 -7.39
CA ALA A 65 -2.92 3.84 -6.17
C ALA A 65 -2.35 4.61 -4.97
N ILE A 66 -1.03 4.71 -4.87
CA ILE A 66 -0.36 5.47 -3.82
C ILE A 66 -0.74 6.94 -3.89
N ASN A 67 -0.71 7.52 -5.09
CA ASN A 67 -1.08 8.93 -5.28
C ASN A 67 -2.54 9.18 -4.90
N LYS A 68 -3.41 8.24 -5.19
CA LYS A 68 -4.82 8.36 -4.80
C LYS A 68 -4.96 8.34 -3.27
N GLN A 69 -4.22 7.49 -2.59
CA GLN A 69 -4.23 7.44 -1.14
C GLN A 69 -3.70 8.73 -0.53
N ILE A 70 -2.64 9.27 -1.09
CA ILE A 70 -2.07 10.56 -0.66
C ILE A 70 -3.12 11.68 -0.81
N GLU A 71 -3.83 11.68 -1.92
CA GLU A 71 -4.90 12.65 -2.18
C GLU A 71 -6.01 12.54 -1.14
N GLU A 72 -6.45 11.32 -0.84
CA GLU A 72 -7.51 11.06 0.15
C GLU A 72 -7.09 11.49 1.56
N LEU A 73 -5.81 11.36 1.87
CA LEU A 73 -5.26 11.77 3.17
C LEU A 73 -5.00 13.28 3.25
N GLY A 74 -5.04 13.97 2.12
CA GLY A 74 -4.78 15.39 2.09
C GLY A 74 -3.31 15.77 2.25
N TRP A 75 -2.40 14.80 2.02
CA TRP A 75 -0.96 15.04 2.19
C TRP A 75 -0.35 15.95 1.13
N ASN A 76 -1.03 16.13 0.02
CA ASN A 76 -0.55 16.96 -1.09
C ASN A 76 -0.93 18.43 -0.96
N LYS A 77 -1.45 18.83 0.18
CA LYS A 77 -1.85 20.22 0.44
C LYS A 77 -0.77 21.00 1.20
#